data_4b1ea891f46ef7b80b3800092cf0d52d
#
_entry.id   4b1ea891f46ef7b80b3800092cf0d52d
#
_cell.length_a   1.000
_cell.length_b   1.000
_cell.length_c   1.000
_cell.angle_alpha   90.00
_cell.angle_beta   90.00
_cell.angle_gamma   90.00
#
_symmetry.space_group_name_H-M   'P 1'
#
loop_
_entity.id
_entity.type
_entity.pdbx_description
1 polymer ?
#
loop_
_entity_poly.entity_id
_entity_poly.type
_entity_poly.pdbx_seq_one_letter_code
_entity_poly.pdbx_strand_id
1 'polypeptide(L)'
;TPGHRPHMLLALNSAALAVHLADLMPGGTIVLDDDAFDLAGLGKAGFSGTDPRDDGTLAGYQVYRVPITTLTLEALRPLGLDKKQASLCKNMFMLGLVAWIYDRSASSVDKQIDSLLDRKTAPTAMLEKYREQARANKLAFRAGYNYADTVEVFVCRYAVGKAKLLPGTYRRVTGNEATALGFLAASVISQRPLLYASYPITPASDILHELSRY
;
A
#
# COMPACT_ATOMS: atom_id res chain seq x y z
N THR A 1 -1.93 0.77 -16.43
CA THR A 1 -0.99 -0.37 -16.33
C THR A 1 0.14 0.01 -15.40
N PRO A 2 0.56 -0.86 -14.46
CA PRO A 2 1.75 -0.63 -13.67
C PRO A 2 2.95 -0.45 -14.61
N GLY A 3 3.83 0.51 -14.32
CA GLY A 3 5.08 0.69 -15.05
C GLY A 3 6.01 -0.51 -14.84
N HIS A 4 6.83 -0.82 -15.82
CA HIS A 4 7.79 -1.93 -15.74
C HIS A 4 9.03 -1.60 -14.88
N ARG A 5 9.28 -0.31 -14.62
CA ARG A 5 10.39 0.15 -13.79
C ARG A 5 9.92 1.24 -12.83
N PRO A 6 9.81 0.94 -11.54
CA PRO A 6 9.42 1.93 -10.54
C PRO A 6 10.51 2.99 -10.36
N HIS A 7 10.09 4.21 -10.04
CA HIS A 7 11.00 5.32 -9.70
C HIS A 7 11.31 5.36 -8.20
N MET A 8 10.52 4.64 -7.39
CA MET A 8 10.66 4.60 -5.94
C MET A 8 10.44 3.18 -5.42
N LEU A 9 11.32 2.74 -4.53
CA LEU A 9 11.23 1.50 -3.78
C LEU A 9 11.03 1.81 -2.30
N LEU A 10 10.02 1.18 -1.69
CA LEU A 10 9.76 1.26 -0.27
C LEU A 10 10.11 -0.09 0.36
N ALA A 11 11.24 -0.15 1.06
CA ALA A 11 11.76 -1.38 1.64
C ALA A 11 11.55 -1.41 3.16
N LEU A 12 10.53 -2.11 3.61
CA LEU A 12 10.23 -2.29 5.04
C LEU A 12 11.02 -3.43 5.70
N ASN A 13 11.90 -4.08 4.95
CA ASN A 13 12.86 -5.08 5.42
C ASN A 13 13.91 -5.35 4.33
N SER A 14 14.99 -6.03 4.73
CA SER A 14 16.11 -6.37 3.85
C SER A 14 15.73 -7.30 2.69
N ALA A 15 14.78 -8.22 2.89
CA ALA A 15 14.32 -9.11 1.84
C ALA A 15 13.59 -8.35 0.71
N ALA A 16 12.77 -7.36 1.06
CA ALA A 16 12.11 -6.51 0.07
C ALA A 16 13.13 -5.71 -0.76
N LEU A 17 14.18 -5.21 -0.11
CA LEU A 17 15.28 -4.54 -0.83
C LEU A 17 15.98 -5.50 -1.79
N ALA A 18 16.37 -6.69 -1.33
CA ALA A 18 17.10 -7.68 -2.14
C ALA A 18 16.32 -8.09 -3.40
N VAL A 19 15.01 -8.34 -3.23
CA VAL A 19 14.15 -8.82 -4.34
C VAL A 19 13.87 -7.74 -5.37
N HIS A 20 13.66 -6.49 -4.93
CA HIS A 20 13.14 -5.42 -5.80
C HIS A 20 14.15 -4.35 -6.21
N LEU A 21 15.37 -4.42 -5.73
CA LEU A 21 16.40 -3.44 -6.09
C LEU A 21 16.68 -3.43 -7.61
N ALA A 22 16.69 -4.61 -8.22
CA ALA A 22 16.93 -4.74 -9.66
C ALA A 22 15.80 -4.17 -10.54
N ASP A 23 14.59 -4.08 -9.99
CA ASP A 23 13.43 -3.52 -10.70
C ASP A 23 13.46 -1.98 -10.72
N LEU A 24 14.17 -1.36 -9.78
CA LEU A 24 14.21 0.09 -9.61
C LEU A 24 15.00 0.75 -10.75
N MET A 25 14.51 1.89 -11.24
CA MET A 25 15.25 2.69 -12.21
C MET A 25 16.57 3.19 -11.64
N PRO A 26 17.65 3.23 -12.44
CA PRO A 26 18.90 3.88 -12.03
C PRO A 26 18.64 5.33 -11.57
N GLY A 27 19.24 5.74 -10.48
CA GLY A 27 18.98 7.05 -9.86
C GLY A 27 17.65 7.17 -9.13
N GLY A 28 16.88 6.08 -9.05
CA GLY A 28 15.61 6.04 -8.33
C GLY A 28 15.75 6.28 -6.83
N THR A 29 14.62 6.47 -6.17
CA THR A 29 14.52 6.75 -4.74
C THR A 29 14.28 5.47 -3.96
N ILE A 30 15.01 5.26 -2.87
CA ILE A 30 14.80 4.18 -1.92
C ILE A 30 14.45 4.79 -0.56
N VAL A 31 13.31 4.40 -0.01
CA VAL A 31 12.95 4.68 1.38
C VAL A 31 12.95 3.36 2.13
N LEU A 32 13.77 3.23 3.15
CA LEU A 32 13.89 1.99 3.92
C LEU A 32 13.61 2.21 5.41
N ASP A 33 13.04 1.16 6.03
CA ASP A 33 12.84 1.11 7.47
C ASP A 33 14.19 0.72 8.13
N ASP A 34 14.93 1.72 8.62
CA ASP A 34 16.27 1.51 9.17
C ASP A 34 16.28 0.53 10.36
N ASP A 35 15.19 0.44 11.11
CA ASP A 35 15.00 -0.48 12.23
C ASP A 35 14.89 -1.96 11.81
N ALA A 36 14.62 -2.23 10.53
CA ALA A 36 14.31 -3.56 10.03
C ALA A 36 15.49 -4.25 9.29
N PHE A 37 16.69 -3.65 9.36
CA PHE A 37 17.90 -4.16 8.73
C PHE A 37 18.89 -4.71 9.76
N ASP A 38 18.44 -5.69 10.53
CA ASP A 38 19.30 -6.43 11.46
C ASP A 38 20.18 -7.46 10.74
N LEU A 39 21.26 -7.90 11.40
CA LEU A 39 22.21 -8.87 10.82
C LEU A 39 21.55 -10.18 10.40
N ALA A 40 20.56 -10.65 11.16
CA ALA A 40 19.86 -11.91 10.84
C ALA A 40 18.96 -11.75 9.59
N GLY A 41 18.30 -10.63 9.45
CA GLY A 41 17.49 -10.28 8.27
C GLY A 41 18.35 -10.10 7.02
N LEU A 42 19.49 -9.42 7.14
CA LEU A 42 20.45 -9.23 6.07
C LEU A 42 21.00 -10.58 5.57
N GLY A 43 21.40 -11.46 6.48
CA GLY A 43 21.89 -12.81 6.10
C GLY A 43 20.82 -13.63 5.37
N LYS A 44 19.55 -13.60 5.83
CA LYS A 44 18.44 -14.31 5.15
C LYS A 44 18.09 -13.70 3.80
N ALA A 45 18.32 -12.41 3.61
CA ALA A 45 18.09 -11.72 2.35
C ALA A 45 19.21 -11.92 1.32
N GLY A 46 20.29 -12.63 1.69
CA GLY A 46 21.41 -12.91 0.80
C GLY A 46 22.52 -11.84 0.81
N PHE A 47 22.44 -10.85 1.71
CA PHE A 47 23.52 -9.90 1.94
C PHE A 47 24.55 -10.53 2.89
N SER A 48 25.44 -11.39 2.33
CA SER A 48 26.40 -12.15 3.11
C SER A 48 27.56 -11.26 3.58
N GLY A 49 27.53 -10.89 4.86
CA GLY A 49 28.67 -10.25 5.52
C GLY A 49 28.82 -8.75 5.36
N THR A 50 27.97 -8.10 4.55
CA THR A 50 27.98 -6.65 4.36
C THR A 50 26.57 -6.06 4.49
N ASP A 51 26.51 -4.80 4.93
CA ASP A 51 25.25 -4.06 4.97
C ASP A 51 25.13 -3.25 3.68
N PRO A 52 24.11 -3.48 2.85
CA PRO A 52 23.94 -2.76 1.58
C PRO A 52 23.77 -1.25 1.77
N ARG A 53 23.44 -0.81 2.99
CA ARG A 53 23.31 0.61 3.33
C ARG A 53 24.67 1.32 3.40
N ASP A 54 25.76 0.56 3.63
CA ASP A 54 27.09 1.11 3.94
C ASP A 54 28.20 0.56 3.00
N ASP A 55 27.93 -0.49 2.20
CA ASP A 55 28.93 -1.17 1.35
C ASP A 55 29.02 -0.62 -0.09
N GLY A 56 28.27 0.43 -0.40
CA GLY A 56 28.22 1.02 -1.73
C GLY A 56 27.19 0.40 -2.69
N THR A 57 26.50 -0.67 -2.31
CA THR A 57 25.46 -1.31 -3.13
C THR A 57 24.39 -0.31 -3.57
N LEU A 58 24.06 0.66 -2.72
CA LEU A 58 23.04 1.65 -2.98
C LEU A 58 23.58 3.00 -3.52
N ALA A 59 24.87 3.10 -3.85
CA ALA A 59 25.51 4.38 -4.27
C ALA A 59 24.89 5.02 -5.51
N GLY A 60 24.21 4.24 -6.35
CA GLY A 60 23.53 4.73 -7.57
C GLY A 60 22.11 5.23 -7.33
N TYR A 61 21.63 5.32 -6.07
CA TYR A 61 20.25 5.63 -5.70
C TYR A 61 20.17 6.77 -4.68
N GLN A 62 19.01 7.42 -4.61
CA GLN A 62 18.71 8.37 -3.54
C GLN A 62 18.15 7.61 -2.35
N VAL A 63 18.93 7.41 -1.30
CA VAL A 63 18.56 6.57 -0.17
C VAL A 63 18.13 7.41 1.02
N TYR A 64 16.92 7.15 1.51
CA TYR A 64 16.36 7.73 2.72
C TYR A 64 16.19 6.64 3.79
N ARG A 65 16.98 6.72 4.84
CA ARG A 65 16.92 5.82 6.01
C ARG A 65 16.00 6.44 7.04
N VAL A 66 14.88 5.79 7.32
CA VAL A 66 13.87 6.29 8.27
C VAL A 66 13.61 5.20 9.30
N PRO A 67 13.68 5.47 10.62
CA PRO A 67 13.38 4.50 11.67
C PRO A 67 11.84 4.31 11.80
N ILE A 68 11.23 3.73 10.77
CA ILE A 68 9.77 3.67 10.59
C ILE A 68 9.11 2.87 11.70
N THR A 69 9.71 1.75 12.07
CA THR A 69 9.19 0.89 13.15
C THR A 69 9.16 1.66 14.47
N THR A 70 10.26 2.28 14.86
CA THR A 70 10.37 3.07 16.10
C THR A 70 9.36 4.22 16.11
N LEU A 71 9.32 5.03 15.06
CA LEU A 71 8.41 6.17 14.95
C LEU A 71 6.94 5.75 14.96
N THR A 72 6.61 4.60 14.34
CA THR A 72 5.24 4.06 14.39
C THR A 72 4.86 3.65 15.80
N LEU A 73 5.74 2.94 16.53
CA LEU A 73 5.50 2.53 17.90
C LEU A 73 5.30 3.73 18.84
N GLU A 74 6.12 4.76 18.68
CA GLU A 74 6.01 6.01 19.46
C GLU A 74 4.70 6.74 19.17
N ALA A 75 4.31 6.87 17.91
CA ALA A 75 3.07 7.52 17.53
C ALA A 75 1.83 6.80 18.09
N LEU A 76 1.88 5.47 18.19
CA LEU A 76 0.75 4.66 18.65
C LEU A 76 0.77 4.39 20.16
N ARG A 77 1.81 4.80 20.89
CA ARG A 77 1.92 4.62 22.35
C ARG A 77 0.69 5.11 23.14
N PRO A 78 0.06 6.26 22.80
CA PRO A 78 -1.14 6.73 23.50
C PRO A 78 -2.36 5.81 23.40
N LEU A 79 -2.36 4.87 22.44
CA LEU A 79 -3.46 3.91 22.26
C LEU A 79 -3.31 2.66 23.14
N GLY A 80 -2.18 2.47 23.84
CA GLY A 80 -1.94 1.31 24.68
C GLY A 80 -1.88 -0.03 23.92
N LEU A 81 -1.65 -0.01 22.61
CA LEU A 81 -1.51 -1.22 21.79
C LEU A 81 -0.25 -1.99 22.15
N ASP A 82 -0.32 -3.32 22.08
CA ASP A 82 0.89 -4.13 22.18
C ASP A 82 1.83 -3.90 20.99
N LYS A 83 3.12 -4.24 21.17
CA LYS A 83 4.16 -4.01 20.17
C LYS A 83 3.85 -4.68 18.82
N LYS A 84 3.23 -5.86 18.84
CA LYS A 84 2.87 -6.62 17.64
C LYS A 84 1.75 -5.91 16.86
N GLN A 85 0.70 -5.50 17.58
CA GLN A 85 -0.42 -4.76 16.98
C GLN A 85 0.03 -3.43 16.41
N ALA A 86 0.84 -2.66 17.14
CA ALA A 86 1.37 -1.39 16.67
C ALA A 86 2.29 -1.56 15.44
N SER A 87 3.12 -2.59 15.40
CA SER A 87 3.99 -2.88 14.25
C SER A 87 3.22 -3.16 12.95
N LEU A 88 1.99 -3.66 13.03
CA LEU A 88 1.16 -3.87 11.83
C LEU A 88 0.77 -2.56 11.15
N CYS A 89 0.83 -1.44 11.86
CA CYS A 89 0.48 -0.13 11.33
C CYS A 89 1.64 0.58 10.61
N LYS A 90 2.85 0.01 10.58
CA LYS A 90 4.00 0.66 9.91
C LYS A 90 3.80 0.90 8.42
N ASN A 91 2.98 0.07 7.75
CA ASN A 91 2.61 0.31 6.36
C ASN A 91 1.80 1.62 6.21
N MET A 92 1.02 1.99 7.21
CA MET A 92 0.29 3.27 7.20
C MET A 92 1.21 4.46 7.43
N PHE A 93 2.21 4.32 8.30
CA PHE A 93 3.25 5.34 8.44
C PHE A 93 3.97 5.56 7.11
N MET A 94 4.41 4.49 6.45
CA MET A 94 5.03 4.55 5.12
C MET A 94 4.10 5.20 4.08
N LEU A 95 2.81 4.86 4.11
CA LEU A 95 1.82 5.50 3.23
C LEU A 95 1.72 7.00 3.49
N GLY A 96 1.88 7.44 4.74
CA GLY A 96 1.95 8.86 5.11
C GLY A 96 3.13 9.57 4.45
N LEU A 97 4.33 8.98 4.53
CA LEU A 97 5.52 9.50 3.84
C LEU A 97 5.27 9.65 2.34
N VAL A 98 4.74 8.61 1.70
CA VAL A 98 4.45 8.60 0.26
C VAL A 98 3.39 9.63 -0.10
N ALA A 99 2.34 9.76 0.70
CA ALA A 99 1.29 10.74 0.46
C ALA A 99 1.84 12.17 0.47
N TRP A 100 2.75 12.48 1.38
CA TRP A 100 3.43 13.77 1.42
C TRP A 100 4.35 13.97 0.20
N ILE A 101 5.20 12.98 -0.12
CA ILE A 101 6.14 13.04 -1.25
C ILE A 101 5.40 13.27 -2.58
N TYR A 102 4.23 12.67 -2.77
CA TYR A 102 3.43 12.79 -4.00
C TYR A 102 2.29 13.81 -3.90
N ASP A 103 2.35 14.72 -2.96
CA ASP A 103 1.38 15.82 -2.75
C ASP A 103 -0.08 15.33 -2.70
N ARG A 104 -0.32 14.26 -1.94
CA ARG A 104 -1.65 13.68 -1.76
C ARG A 104 -2.30 14.21 -0.49
N SER A 105 -3.58 14.56 -0.59
CA SER A 105 -4.35 15.06 0.54
C SER A 105 -4.50 14.02 1.64
N ALA A 106 -4.01 14.34 2.84
CA ALA A 106 -4.18 13.48 4.02
C ALA A 106 -5.65 13.21 4.34
N SER A 107 -6.53 14.20 4.15
CA SER A 107 -7.98 14.05 4.39
C SER A 107 -8.64 13.03 3.45
N SER A 108 -8.14 12.88 2.22
CA SER A 108 -8.64 11.87 1.28
C SER A 108 -8.29 10.47 1.72
N VAL A 109 -7.09 10.26 2.27
CA VAL A 109 -6.66 8.97 2.81
C VAL A 109 -7.43 8.62 4.08
N ASP A 110 -7.66 9.59 4.98
CA ASP A 110 -8.49 9.39 6.17
C ASP A 110 -9.89 8.87 5.81
N LYS A 111 -10.56 9.50 4.83
CA LYS A 111 -11.87 9.07 4.33
C LYS A 111 -11.83 7.65 3.75
N GLN A 112 -10.77 7.30 3.06
CA GLN A 112 -10.62 5.97 2.48
C GLN A 112 -10.40 4.92 3.57
N ILE A 113 -9.61 5.21 4.61
CA ILE A 113 -9.45 4.31 5.77
C ILE A 113 -10.80 4.07 6.44
N ASP A 114 -11.60 5.13 6.65
CA ASP A 114 -12.95 4.99 7.21
C ASP A 114 -13.84 4.10 6.36
N SER A 115 -13.85 4.30 5.04
CA SER A 115 -14.68 3.52 4.13
C SER A 115 -14.31 2.04 4.06
N LEU A 116 -13.02 1.71 4.18
CA LEU A 116 -12.55 0.32 4.18
C LEU A 116 -12.93 -0.43 5.46
N LEU A 117 -13.07 0.29 6.57
CA LEU A 117 -13.32 -0.26 7.89
C LEU A 117 -14.80 -0.08 8.34
N ASP A 118 -15.61 0.66 7.57
CA ASP A 118 -17.05 0.81 7.80
C ASP A 118 -17.82 -0.42 7.28
N ARG A 119 -17.72 -1.51 8.05
CA ARG A 119 -18.43 -2.76 7.75
C ARG A 119 -19.79 -2.78 8.44
N LYS A 120 -20.78 -2.15 7.82
CA LYS A 120 -22.16 -2.01 8.36
C LYS A 120 -22.84 -3.32 8.75
N THR A 121 -22.39 -4.44 8.19
CA THR A 121 -22.95 -5.78 8.46
C THR A 121 -22.19 -6.58 9.51
N ALA A 122 -21.13 -6.03 10.11
CA ALA A 122 -20.32 -6.74 11.09
C ALA A 122 -21.01 -6.78 12.48
N PRO A 123 -20.83 -7.86 13.27
CA PRO A 123 -21.29 -7.90 14.67
C PRO A 123 -20.70 -6.74 15.49
N THR A 124 -21.47 -6.24 16.46
CA THR A 124 -21.10 -5.06 17.26
C THR A 124 -19.72 -5.15 17.90
N ALA A 125 -19.35 -6.31 18.44
CA ALA A 125 -18.03 -6.54 19.04
C ALA A 125 -16.87 -6.41 18.01
N MET A 126 -17.12 -6.77 16.74
CA MET A 126 -16.15 -6.58 15.66
C MET A 126 -16.08 -5.14 15.19
N LEU A 127 -17.17 -4.37 15.27
CA LEU A 127 -17.20 -2.96 14.88
C LEU A 127 -16.26 -2.11 15.74
N GLU A 128 -16.20 -2.35 17.05
CA GLU A 128 -15.28 -1.65 17.94
C GLU A 128 -13.82 -1.94 17.56
N LYS A 129 -13.49 -3.21 17.34
CA LYS A 129 -12.15 -3.60 16.88
C LYS A 129 -11.77 -2.92 15.55
N TYR A 130 -12.72 -2.82 14.62
CA TYR A 130 -12.47 -2.11 13.35
C TYR A 130 -12.26 -0.61 13.55
N ARG A 131 -13.01 0.03 14.48
CA ARG A 131 -12.82 1.44 14.83
C ARG A 131 -11.46 1.71 15.47
N GLU A 132 -11.04 0.85 16.39
CA GLU A 132 -9.70 0.92 17.01
C GLU A 132 -8.60 0.78 15.94
N GLN A 133 -8.73 -0.20 15.05
CA GLN A 133 -7.80 -0.38 13.94
C GLN A 133 -7.78 0.83 12.99
N ALA A 134 -8.94 1.41 12.67
CA ALA A 134 -9.04 2.63 11.88
C ALA A 134 -8.31 3.80 12.56
N ARG A 135 -8.52 3.96 13.87
CA ARG A 135 -7.87 5.00 14.66
C ARG A 135 -6.35 4.85 14.66
N ALA A 136 -5.85 3.62 14.88
CA ALA A 136 -4.43 3.32 14.86
C ALA A 136 -3.83 3.59 13.46
N ASN A 137 -4.49 3.12 12.41
CA ASN A 137 -4.04 3.33 11.03
C ASN A 137 -3.97 4.81 10.66
N LYS A 138 -4.98 5.61 11.02
CA LYS A 138 -4.97 7.06 10.78
C LYS A 138 -3.87 7.76 11.55
N LEU A 139 -3.65 7.38 12.81
CA LEU A 139 -2.63 7.99 13.63
C LEU A 139 -1.23 7.68 13.08
N ALA A 140 -0.97 6.42 12.69
CA ALA A 140 0.28 6.03 12.05
C ALA A 140 0.48 6.74 10.70
N PHE A 141 -0.58 6.83 9.88
CA PHE A 141 -0.53 7.57 8.61
C PHE A 141 -0.18 9.04 8.82
N ARG A 142 -0.85 9.72 9.74
CA ARG A 142 -0.58 11.13 10.03
C ARG A 142 0.81 11.35 10.60
N ALA A 143 1.30 10.42 11.43
CA ALA A 143 2.67 10.48 11.95
C ALA A 143 3.69 10.43 10.81
N GLY A 144 3.53 9.52 9.84
CA GLY A 144 4.40 9.46 8.67
C GLY A 144 4.31 10.71 7.78
N TYR A 145 3.09 11.21 7.54
CA TYR A 145 2.89 12.43 6.77
C TYR A 145 3.57 13.64 7.41
N ASN A 146 3.35 13.84 8.72
CA ASN A 146 3.95 14.94 9.47
C ASN A 146 5.47 14.80 9.61
N TYR A 147 5.99 13.58 9.75
CA TYR A 147 7.43 13.35 9.77
C TYR A 147 8.07 13.84 8.47
N ALA A 148 7.50 13.48 7.31
CA ALA A 148 8.01 13.93 6.02
C ALA A 148 7.96 15.45 5.86
N ASP A 149 6.93 16.10 6.42
CA ASP A 149 6.76 17.56 6.40
C ASP A 149 7.76 18.29 7.32
N THR A 150 8.08 17.69 8.47
CA THR A 150 8.83 18.36 9.53
C THR A 150 10.35 18.18 9.39
N VAL A 151 10.80 17.01 8.96
CA VAL A 151 12.23 16.64 8.98
C VAL A 151 12.97 17.11 7.74
N GLU A 152 12.25 17.59 6.69
CA GLU A 152 12.83 18.08 5.42
C GLU A 152 13.85 17.10 4.80
N VAL A 153 13.71 15.79 5.11
CA VAL A 153 14.63 14.74 4.62
C VAL A 153 14.49 14.56 3.11
N PHE A 154 13.28 14.76 2.59
CA PHE A 154 13.02 14.55 1.17
C PHE A 154 13.27 15.83 0.37
N VAL A 155 14.26 15.78 -0.50
CA VAL A 155 14.70 16.92 -1.33
C VAL A 155 13.64 17.33 -2.35
N CYS A 156 12.76 16.41 -2.76
CA CYS A 156 11.78 16.64 -3.81
C CYS A 156 10.38 16.17 -3.43
N ARG A 157 9.37 16.99 -3.75
CA ARG A 157 7.97 16.57 -3.80
C ARG A 157 7.56 16.40 -5.26
N TYR A 158 6.78 15.37 -5.53
CA TYR A 158 6.30 15.07 -6.88
C TYR A 158 4.83 15.46 -7.02
N ALA A 159 4.51 16.29 -7.99
CA ALA A 159 3.13 16.58 -8.37
C ALA A 159 2.69 15.62 -9.48
N VAL A 160 1.68 14.80 -9.20
CA VAL A 160 1.05 13.96 -10.21
C VAL A 160 -0.13 14.72 -10.80
N GLY A 161 0.00 15.19 -12.03
CA GLY A 161 -1.04 15.90 -12.74
C GLY A 161 -2.34 15.07 -12.89
N LYS A 162 -3.47 15.75 -13.01
CA LYS A 162 -4.74 15.08 -13.29
C LYS A 162 -4.69 14.40 -14.65
N ALA A 163 -5.29 13.21 -14.77
CA ALA A 163 -5.46 12.54 -16.06
C ALA A 163 -6.28 13.42 -17.01
N LYS A 164 -5.84 13.51 -18.27
CA LYS A 164 -6.57 14.23 -19.35
C LYS A 164 -7.70 13.33 -19.86
N LEU A 165 -8.76 13.21 -19.08
CA LEU A 165 -9.95 12.46 -19.47
C LEU A 165 -11.00 13.40 -20.08
N LEU A 166 -11.79 12.90 -21.01
CA LEU A 166 -12.95 13.62 -21.51
C LEU A 166 -13.94 13.88 -20.35
N PRO A 167 -14.70 14.99 -20.38
CA PRO A 167 -15.75 15.21 -19.38
C PRO A 167 -16.73 14.05 -19.37
N GLY A 168 -17.05 13.51 -18.18
CA GLY A 168 -17.95 12.37 -18.05
C GLY A 168 -17.94 11.77 -16.65
N THR A 169 -18.86 10.80 -16.45
CA THR A 169 -18.90 9.98 -15.26
C THR A 169 -18.07 8.73 -15.48
N TYR A 170 -17.09 8.48 -14.65
CA TYR A 170 -16.21 7.31 -14.74
C TYR A 170 -16.41 6.40 -13.55
N ARG A 171 -16.40 5.10 -13.82
CA ARG A 171 -16.37 4.04 -12.80
C ARG A 171 -15.06 3.29 -12.89
N ARG A 172 -14.45 3.03 -11.75
CA ARG A 172 -13.31 2.11 -11.69
C ARG A 172 -13.83 0.68 -11.77
N VAL A 173 -13.32 -0.08 -12.72
CA VAL A 173 -13.73 -1.47 -13.00
C VAL A 173 -12.48 -2.34 -13.06
N THR A 174 -12.50 -3.50 -12.42
CA THR A 174 -11.47 -4.53 -12.59
C THR A 174 -11.73 -5.34 -13.87
N GLY A 175 -10.70 -6.05 -14.38
CA GLY A 175 -10.90 -6.95 -15.54
C GLY A 175 -11.96 -8.02 -15.28
N ASN A 176 -11.97 -8.62 -14.07
CA ASN A 176 -12.95 -9.63 -13.69
C ASN A 176 -14.39 -9.06 -13.61
N GLU A 177 -14.55 -7.86 -13.05
CA GLU A 177 -15.84 -7.16 -13.03
C GLU A 177 -16.32 -6.81 -14.45
N ALA A 178 -15.43 -6.32 -15.31
CA ALA A 178 -15.76 -6.04 -16.71
C ALA A 178 -16.17 -7.30 -17.46
N THR A 179 -15.51 -8.44 -17.21
CA THR A 179 -15.86 -9.74 -17.79
C THR A 179 -17.24 -10.20 -17.32
N ALA A 180 -17.54 -10.08 -16.03
CA ALA A 180 -18.86 -10.42 -15.48
C ALA A 180 -19.97 -9.56 -16.11
N LEU A 181 -19.77 -8.25 -16.21
CA LEU A 181 -20.69 -7.33 -16.87
C LEU A 181 -20.87 -7.67 -18.36
N GLY A 182 -19.80 -8.09 -19.05
CA GLY A 182 -19.85 -8.55 -20.44
C GLY A 182 -20.71 -9.80 -20.60
N PHE A 183 -20.63 -10.80 -19.72
CA PHE A 183 -21.46 -11.99 -19.72
C PHE A 183 -22.94 -11.64 -19.47
N LEU A 184 -23.23 -10.76 -18.53
CA LEU A 184 -24.58 -10.29 -18.27
C LEU A 184 -25.17 -9.57 -19.50
N ALA A 185 -24.41 -8.67 -20.11
CA ALA A 185 -24.81 -7.96 -21.30
C ALA A 185 -25.12 -8.95 -22.47
N ALA A 186 -24.25 -9.94 -22.66
CA ALA A 186 -24.46 -10.97 -23.67
C ALA A 186 -25.75 -11.78 -23.44
N SER A 187 -26.04 -12.14 -22.17
CA SER A 187 -27.29 -12.81 -21.80
C SER A 187 -28.51 -11.96 -22.12
N VAL A 188 -28.50 -10.69 -21.76
CA VAL A 188 -29.61 -9.75 -22.01
C VAL A 188 -29.83 -9.54 -23.51
N ILE A 189 -28.75 -9.28 -24.26
CA ILE A 189 -28.83 -9.00 -25.69
C ILE A 189 -29.31 -10.25 -26.48
N SER A 190 -28.81 -11.43 -26.11
CA SER A 190 -29.20 -12.69 -26.78
C SER A 190 -30.55 -13.25 -26.31
N GLN A 191 -31.14 -12.70 -25.24
CA GLN A 191 -32.34 -13.21 -24.56
C GLN A 191 -32.19 -14.68 -24.12
N ARG A 192 -30.96 -15.10 -23.78
CA ARG A 192 -30.69 -16.47 -23.33
C ARG A 192 -30.21 -16.45 -21.89
N PRO A 193 -30.60 -17.44 -21.07
CA PRO A 193 -30.12 -17.56 -19.70
C PRO A 193 -28.59 -17.75 -19.67
N LEU A 194 -27.93 -17.11 -18.70
CA LEU A 194 -26.51 -17.27 -18.45
C LEU A 194 -26.27 -18.46 -17.51
N LEU A 195 -25.48 -19.42 -17.95
CA LEU A 195 -24.90 -20.45 -17.10
C LEU A 195 -23.39 -20.18 -17.01
N TYR A 196 -22.89 -19.93 -15.81
CA TYR A 196 -21.46 -19.74 -15.56
C TYR A 196 -20.92 -20.88 -14.71
N ALA A 197 -19.94 -21.59 -15.21
CA ALA A 197 -19.22 -22.63 -14.49
C ALA A 197 -17.72 -22.36 -14.61
N SER A 198 -17.01 -22.41 -13.48
CA SER A 198 -15.56 -22.18 -13.45
C SER A 198 -14.88 -23.06 -12.40
N TYR A 199 -13.59 -23.26 -12.59
CA TYR A 199 -12.74 -23.88 -11.59
C TYR A 199 -12.35 -22.82 -10.54
N PRO A 200 -12.38 -23.15 -9.22
CA PRO A 200 -12.06 -22.20 -8.16
C PRO A 200 -10.54 -21.90 -8.12
N ILE A 201 -10.12 -20.97 -8.94
CA ILE A 201 -8.72 -20.51 -9.03
C ILE A 201 -8.64 -18.99 -8.88
N THR A 202 -7.80 -18.53 -7.99
CA THR A 202 -7.53 -17.09 -7.81
C THR A 202 -6.64 -16.60 -8.97
N PRO A 203 -6.95 -15.45 -9.60
CA PRO A 203 -8.02 -14.48 -9.28
C PRO A 203 -9.34 -14.70 -10.06
N ALA A 204 -9.47 -15.73 -10.86
CA ALA A 204 -10.64 -15.94 -11.74
C ALA A 204 -11.96 -16.16 -10.97
N SER A 205 -11.92 -16.64 -9.73
CA SER A 205 -13.08 -16.79 -8.85
C SER A 205 -13.85 -15.49 -8.61
N ASP A 206 -13.19 -14.34 -8.75
CA ASP A 206 -13.83 -13.04 -8.60
C ASP A 206 -14.94 -12.82 -9.63
N ILE A 207 -14.83 -13.42 -10.84
CA ILE A 207 -15.89 -13.33 -11.86
C ILE A 207 -17.18 -13.95 -11.33
N LEU A 208 -17.11 -15.12 -10.67
CA LEU A 208 -18.27 -15.76 -10.05
C LEU A 208 -18.88 -14.88 -8.96
N HIS A 209 -18.03 -14.30 -8.12
CA HIS A 209 -18.46 -13.40 -7.04
C HIS A 209 -19.14 -12.14 -7.59
N GLU A 210 -18.60 -11.57 -8.67
CA GLU A 210 -19.24 -10.42 -9.33
C GLU A 210 -20.58 -10.81 -9.97
N LEU A 211 -20.66 -11.94 -10.68
CA LEU A 211 -21.93 -12.43 -11.27
C LEU A 211 -23.01 -12.71 -10.21
N SER A 212 -22.61 -13.16 -9.01
CA SER A 212 -23.57 -13.44 -7.92
C SER A 212 -24.22 -12.19 -7.30
N ARG A 213 -23.76 -10.98 -7.67
CA ARG A 213 -24.33 -9.70 -7.21
C ARG A 213 -25.49 -9.21 -8.07
N TYR A 214 -25.66 -9.78 -9.22
CA TYR A 214 -26.69 -9.42 -10.21
C TYR A 214 -27.70 -10.53 -10.41
#